data_f726b70ef02ef2d9fb16ad6074268fd0
#
_entry.id   f726b70ef02ef2d9fb16ad6074268fd0
#
_cell.length_a   1.000
_cell.length_b   1.000
_cell.length_c   1.000
_cell.angle_alpha   90.00
_cell.angle_beta   90.00
_cell.angle_gamma   90.00
#
_symmetry.space_group_name_H-M   'P 1'
#
loop_
_entity.id
_entity.type
_entity.pdbx_description
1 polymer ?
#
loop_
_entity_poly.entity_id
_entity_poly.type
_entity_poly.pdbx_seq_one_letter_code
_entity_poly.pdbx_strand_id
1 'polypeptide(L)'
;VSKPEAGSIDALKSLVRGAGLRCTTARLAVLEHMLTATGPQTHAEVSATLDHRGFDRATIYRNLTELTEAKLVTRVDLGDHVWRFEAKRHGGGDGHGHGGDHPHFVCTSCGEVSCLDDVNVAITQRPGAKKPAAAEGGPAVTKAGKKSPAAGKRQGIPAVTEVLLKGTCGNCE
;
A
#
# COMPACT_ATOMS: atom_id res chain seq x y z
N VAL A 1 -33.72 9.35 -0.37
CA VAL A 1 -32.97 8.28 0.26
C VAL A 1 -31.62 8.88 0.59
N SER A 2 -31.38 9.16 1.89
CA SER A 2 -30.17 9.82 2.38
C SER A 2 -28.96 8.91 2.12
N LYS A 3 -27.92 9.48 1.49
CA LYS A 3 -26.61 8.83 1.30
C LYS A 3 -26.07 8.48 2.70
N PRO A 4 -25.73 7.21 3.02
CA PRO A 4 -25.21 6.86 4.33
C PRO A 4 -23.88 7.58 4.55
N GLU A 5 -23.75 8.27 5.67
CA GLU A 5 -22.48 8.88 6.08
C GLU A 5 -21.44 7.78 6.28
N ALA A 6 -20.19 8.03 5.89
CA ALA A 6 -19.10 7.05 5.82
C ALA A 6 -18.68 6.43 7.17
N GLY A 7 -19.42 6.63 8.25
CA GLY A 7 -19.21 6.04 9.57
C GLY A 7 -20.42 5.28 10.11
N SER A 8 -21.50 5.17 9.34
CA SER A 8 -22.69 4.42 9.78
C SER A 8 -22.40 2.93 9.80
N ILE A 9 -22.81 2.23 10.87
CA ILE A 9 -22.63 0.76 11.00
C ILE A 9 -23.29 0.00 9.84
N ASP A 10 -24.33 0.55 9.24
CA ASP A 10 -25.01 -0.07 8.10
C ASP A 10 -24.21 0.12 6.80
N ALA A 11 -23.48 1.22 6.65
CA ALA A 11 -22.52 1.41 5.56
C ALA A 11 -21.37 0.41 5.68
N LEU A 12 -20.81 0.21 6.87
CA LEU A 12 -19.77 -0.79 7.13
C LEU A 12 -20.25 -2.21 6.83
N LYS A 13 -21.45 -2.56 7.27
CA LYS A 13 -22.06 -3.86 6.96
C LYS A 13 -22.27 -4.05 5.46
N SER A 14 -22.67 -3.02 4.76
CA SER A 14 -22.86 -3.04 3.30
C SER A 14 -21.56 -3.25 2.58
N LEU A 15 -20.46 -2.59 2.98
CA LEU A 15 -19.12 -2.79 2.44
C LEU A 15 -18.64 -4.24 2.64
N VAL A 16 -18.76 -4.76 3.87
CA VAL A 16 -18.32 -6.12 4.21
C VAL A 16 -19.12 -7.16 3.42
N ARG A 17 -20.45 -7.02 3.34
CA ARG A 17 -21.31 -7.94 2.56
C ARG A 17 -21.05 -7.83 1.06
N GLY A 18 -20.89 -6.63 0.54
CA GLY A 18 -20.57 -6.39 -0.87
C GLY A 18 -19.25 -7.02 -1.29
N ALA A 19 -18.32 -7.17 -0.37
CA ALA A 19 -17.06 -7.87 -0.55
C ALA A 19 -17.15 -9.40 -0.32
N GLY A 20 -18.35 -9.95 -0.10
CA GLY A 20 -18.58 -11.39 0.11
C GLY A 20 -18.21 -11.89 1.50
N LEU A 21 -17.97 -11.01 2.47
CA LEU A 21 -17.54 -11.39 3.81
C LEU A 21 -18.71 -11.41 4.81
N ARG A 22 -18.59 -12.27 5.85
CA ARG A 22 -19.52 -12.24 6.99
C ARG A 22 -19.28 -11.00 7.86
N CYS A 23 -20.37 -10.35 8.27
CA CYS A 23 -20.33 -9.26 9.23
C CYS A 23 -20.17 -9.83 10.65
N THR A 24 -18.94 -9.89 11.13
CA THR A 24 -18.64 -10.18 12.54
C THR A 24 -18.29 -8.89 13.28
N THR A 25 -18.51 -8.83 14.58
CA THR A 25 -18.21 -7.66 15.41
C THR A 25 -16.74 -7.26 15.27
N ALA A 26 -15.80 -8.21 15.32
CA ALA A 26 -14.38 -7.95 15.16
C ALA A 26 -14.06 -7.37 13.78
N ARG A 27 -14.65 -7.92 12.70
CA ARG A 27 -14.40 -7.42 11.32
C ARG A 27 -14.90 -6.00 11.13
N LEU A 28 -16.09 -5.71 11.61
CA LEU A 28 -16.64 -4.35 11.55
C LEU A 28 -15.79 -3.37 12.34
N ALA A 29 -15.31 -3.76 13.54
CA ALA A 29 -14.45 -2.92 14.36
C ALA A 29 -13.10 -2.66 13.71
N VAL A 30 -12.47 -3.68 13.11
CA VAL A 30 -11.20 -3.52 12.37
C VAL A 30 -11.41 -2.62 11.15
N LEU A 31 -12.45 -2.85 10.35
CA LEU A 31 -12.71 -2.01 9.17
C LEU A 31 -13.03 -0.56 9.55
N GLU A 32 -13.84 -0.33 10.58
CA GLU A 32 -14.15 1.00 11.12
C GLU A 32 -12.86 1.73 11.51
N HIS A 33 -12.00 1.08 12.28
CA HIS A 33 -10.72 1.63 12.70
C HIS A 33 -9.83 1.97 11.50
N MET A 34 -9.70 1.06 10.54
CA MET A 34 -8.88 1.30 9.34
C MET A 34 -9.39 2.46 8.48
N LEU A 35 -10.72 2.66 8.37
CA LEU A 35 -11.31 3.77 7.63
C LEU A 35 -11.10 5.14 8.29
N THR A 36 -10.90 5.16 9.62
CA THR A 36 -10.64 6.40 10.40
C THR A 36 -9.17 6.69 10.58
N ALA A 37 -8.30 5.71 10.34
CA ALA A 37 -6.85 5.86 10.47
C ALA A 37 -6.33 6.90 9.46
N THR A 38 -5.35 7.69 9.88
CA THR A 38 -4.74 8.76 9.06
C THR A 38 -3.62 8.26 8.16
N GLY A 39 -3.20 6.99 8.31
CA GLY A 39 -2.13 6.37 7.53
C GLY A 39 -2.05 4.87 7.74
N PRO A 40 -1.11 4.21 7.04
CA PRO A 40 -0.88 2.78 7.15
C PRO A 40 -0.46 2.38 8.56
N GLN A 41 -1.11 1.36 9.13
CA GLN A 41 -0.86 0.87 10.47
C GLN A 41 -0.39 -0.58 10.49
N THR A 42 0.52 -0.89 11.42
CA THR A 42 0.94 -2.26 11.69
C THR A 42 -0.16 -3.05 12.40
N HIS A 43 -0.10 -4.37 12.30
CA HIS A 43 -0.97 -5.25 13.09
C HIS A 43 -0.88 -4.96 14.60
N ALA A 44 0.31 -4.64 15.11
CA ALA A 44 0.53 -4.36 16.53
C ALA A 44 -0.20 -3.07 16.96
N GLU A 45 -0.14 -2.01 16.16
CA GLU A 45 -0.84 -0.74 16.42
C GLU A 45 -2.35 -0.92 16.39
N VAL A 46 -2.88 -1.62 15.38
CA VAL A 46 -4.32 -1.94 15.31
C VAL A 46 -4.76 -2.76 16.50
N SER A 47 -3.96 -3.76 16.91
CA SER A 47 -4.26 -4.58 18.09
C SER A 47 -4.26 -3.77 19.39
N ALA A 48 -3.29 -2.89 19.58
CA ALA A 48 -3.22 -2.02 20.75
C ALA A 48 -4.43 -1.07 20.81
N THR A 49 -4.83 -0.49 19.70
CA THR A 49 -5.98 0.43 19.66
C THR A 49 -7.30 -0.31 19.94
N LEU A 50 -7.45 -1.53 19.48
CA LEU A 50 -8.69 -2.33 19.64
C LEU A 50 -8.68 -3.24 20.88
N ASP A 51 -7.64 -3.18 21.71
CA ASP A 51 -7.50 -4.01 22.93
C ASP A 51 -8.70 -3.86 23.88
N HIS A 52 -9.20 -2.63 24.04
CA HIS A 52 -10.36 -2.32 24.87
C HIS A 52 -11.66 -3.01 24.41
N ARG A 53 -11.72 -3.51 23.15
CA ARG A 53 -12.86 -4.27 22.61
C ARG A 53 -12.78 -5.76 22.88
N GLY A 54 -11.71 -6.25 23.51
CA GLY A 54 -11.53 -7.65 23.94
C GLY A 54 -11.24 -8.63 22.80
N PHE A 55 -10.79 -8.15 21.64
CA PHE A 55 -10.36 -9.03 20.55
C PHE A 55 -8.91 -9.47 20.74
N ASP A 56 -8.64 -10.76 20.60
CA ASP A 56 -7.27 -11.25 20.60
C ASP A 56 -6.52 -10.87 19.31
N ARG A 57 -5.18 -10.81 19.40
CA ARG A 57 -4.31 -10.41 18.29
C ARG A 57 -4.46 -11.28 17.04
N ALA A 58 -4.67 -12.58 17.22
CA ALA A 58 -4.84 -13.51 16.10
C ALA A 58 -6.15 -13.22 15.34
N THR A 59 -7.22 -12.89 16.08
CA THR A 59 -8.49 -12.46 15.49
C THR A 59 -8.33 -11.19 14.69
N ILE A 60 -7.61 -10.18 15.20
CA ILE A 60 -7.36 -8.93 14.48
C ILE A 60 -6.54 -9.21 13.21
N TYR A 61 -5.45 -9.96 13.31
CA TYR A 61 -4.61 -10.30 12.16
C TYR A 61 -5.40 -11.04 11.08
N ARG A 62 -6.21 -12.02 11.45
CA ARG A 62 -7.07 -12.76 10.52
C ARG A 62 -8.03 -11.82 9.79
N ASN A 63 -8.67 -10.88 10.51
CA ASN A 63 -9.57 -9.92 9.90
C ASN A 63 -8.85 -8.96 8.96
N LEU A 64 -7.65 -8.46 9.31
CA LEU A 64 -6.84 -7.64 8.41
C LEU A 64 -6.48 -8.40 7.12
N THR A 65 -6.11 -9.68 7.25
CA THR A 65 -5.79 -10.54 6.09
C THR A 65 -7.02 -10.74 5.19
N GLU A 66 -8.16 -11.12 5.76
CA GLU A 66 -9.40 -11.34 5.01
C GLU A 66 -9.93 -10.06 4.36
N LEU A 67 -9.80 -8.91 5.02
CA LEU A 67 -10.14 -7.60 4.45
C LEU A 67 -9.19 -7.22 3.30
N THR A 68 -7.92 -7.63 3.38
CA THR A 68 -6.93 -7.42 2.30
C THR A 68 -7.26 -8.29 1.09
N GLU A 69 -7.57 -9.57 1.29
CA GLU A 69 -8.00 -10.48 0.23
C GLU A 69 -9.28 -9.98 -0.46
N ALA A 70 -10.20 -9.43 0.32
CA ALA A 70 -11.44 -8.80 -0.16
C ALA A 70 -11.23 -7.40 -0.77
N LYS A 71 -10.00 -6.89 -0.82
CA LYS A 71 -9.62 -5.59 -1.39
C LYS A 71 -10.29 -4.37 -0.72
N LEU A 72 -10.74 -4.51 0.51
CA LEU A 72 -11.22 -3.41 1.35
C LEU A 72 -10.07 -2.70 2.08
N VAL A 73 -8.98 -3.42 2.29
CA VAL A 73 -7.73 -2.96 2.89
C VAL A 73 -6.58 -3.29 1.93
N THR A 74 -5.55 -2.48 1.88
CA THR A 74 -4.31 -2.73 1.15
C THR A 74 -3.19 -3.00 2.15
N ARG A 75 -2.28 -3.88 1.78
CA ARG A 75 -1.06 -4.13 2.54
C ARG A 75 0.08 -3.36 1.92
N VAL A 76 0.80 -2.59 2.73
CA VAL A 76 1.88 -1.68 2.33
C VAL A 76 3.19 -2.19 2.93
N ASP A 77 4.27 -2.23 2.14
CA ASP A 77 5.63 -2.52 2.57
C ASP A 77 6.49 -1.27 2.37
N LEU A 78 6.95 -0.68 3.46
CA LEU A 78 7.78 0.51 3.43
C LEU A 78 9.29 0.20 3.35
N GLY A 79 9.63 -1.07 3.12
CA GLY A 79 11.02 -1.55 3.00
C GLY A 79 11.71 -1.83 4.33
N ASP A 80 10.96 -1.83 5.44
CA ASP A 80 11.43 -2.15 6.79
C ASP A 80 11.05 -3.58 7.24
N HIS A 81 10.52 -4.39 6.31
CA HIS A 81 10.03 -5.75 6.55
C HIS A 81 8.86 -5.84 7.53
N VAL A 82 8.19 -4.73 7.80
CA VAL A 82 6.99 -4.68 8.63
C VAL A 82 5.78 -4.42 7.76
N TRP A 83 4.83 -5.35 7.78
CA TRP A 83 3.58 -5.18 7.06
C TRP A 83 2.68 -4.15 7.75
N ARG A 84 2.25 -3.16 6.96
CA ARG A 84 1.24 -2.19 7.36
C ARG A 84 -0.01 -2.38 6.53
N PHE A 85 -1.12 -1.93 7.07
CA PHE A 85 -2.44 -2.07 6.47
C PHE A 85 -3.08 -0.69 6.37
N GLU A 86 -3.78 -0.45 5.28
CA GLU A 86 -4.47 0.79 5.01
C GLU A 86 -5.83 0.52 4.35
N ALA A 87 -6.89 1.22 4.78
CA ALA A 87 -8.20 1.09 4.15
C ALA A 87 -8.20 1.73 2.76
N LYS A 88 -8.79 1.04 1.79
CA LYS A 88 -9.09 1.67 0.49
C LYS A 88 -10.21 2.68 0.67
N ARG A 89 -9.87 3.95 0.56
CA ARG A 89 -10.85 5.02 0.55
C ARG A 89 -11.56 5.03 -0.81
N HIS A 90 -12.79 4.54 -0.85
CA HIS A 90 -13.69 4.73 -1.99
C HIS A 90 -14.26 6.15 -1.90
N GLY A 91 -13.57 7.14 -2.36
CA GLY A 91 -14.05 8.51 -2.26
C GLY A 91 -13.31 9.47 -3.15
N GLY A 92 -14.01 9.87 -4.21
CA GLY A 92 -13.95 11.20 -4.79
C GLY A 92 -12.79 11.50 -5.69
N GLY A 93 -13.07 11.56 -6.98
CA GLY A 93 -12.19 12.17 -7.97
C GLY A 93 -12.23 11.41 -9.27
N ASP A 94 -12.98 11.95 -10.20
CA ASP A 94 -13.19 11.51 -11.56
C ASP A 94 -11.92 11.07 -12.27
N GLY A 95 -11.91 9.83 -12.72
CA GLY A 95 -11.12 9.40 -13.87
C GLY A 95 -9.64 9.15 -13.59
N HIS A 96 -9.35 7.96 -13.29
CA HIS A 96 -8.26 7.04 -13.60
C HIS A 96 -8.10 6.08 -12.42
N GLY A 97 -8.91 5.02 -12.48
CA GLY A 97 -9.06 4.04 -11.42
C GLY A 97 -7.81 3.23 -11.13
N HIS A 98 -7.03 3.70 -10.21
CA HIS A 98 -6.04 2.90 -9.50
C HIS A 98 -6.33 3.08 -8.00
N GLY A 99 -7.16 2.18 -7.47
CA GLY A 99 -7.56 2.22 -6.08
C GLY A 99 -6.35 2.07 -5.16
N GLY A 100 -6.00 3.13 -4.45
CA GLY A 100 -5.03 3.09 -3.38
C GLY A 100 -3.61 3.58 -3.70
N ASP A 101 -3.35 4.13 -4.88
CA ASP A 101 -1.99 4.53 -5.30
C ASP A 101 -1.73 6.01 -5.00
N HIS A 102 -1.77 6.40 -3.73
CA HIS A 102 -1.25 7.70 -3.30
C HIS A 102 0.17 7.53 -2.73
N PRO A 103 1.01 8.56 -2.83
CA PRO A 103 2.34 8.51 -2.26
C PRO A 103 2.32 8.42 -0.74
N HIS A 104 3.25 7.67 -0.18
CA HIS A 104 3.49 7.65 1.26
C HIS A 104 4.78 8.41 1.58
N PHE A 105 4.78 9.14 2.68
CA PHE A 105 5.96 9.76 3.26
C PHE A 105 6.37 9.00 4.51
N VAL A 106 7.66 8.72 4.63
CA VAL A 106 8.26 8.11 5.83
C VAL A 106 9.31 9.04 6.39
N CYS A 107 9.15 9.43 7.63
CA CYS A 107 10.17 10.18 8.34
C CYS A 107 11.36 9.28 8.68
N THR A 108 12.55 9.68 8.25
CA THR A 108 13.78 8.92 8.52
C THR A 108 14.28 9.06 9.95
N SER A 109 13.77 10.05 10.70
CA SER A 109 14.16 10.32 12.08
C SER A 109 13.28 9.59 13.10
N CYS A 110 11.94 9.69 12.98
CA CYS A 110 11.01 9.07 13.94
C CYS A 110 10.27 7.84 13.39
N GLY A 111 10.38 7.55 12.09
CA GLY A 111 9.67 6.44 11.46
C GLY A 111 8.18 6.68 11.22
N GLU A 112 7.67 7.88 11.50
CA GLU A 112 6.27 8.23 11.23
C GLU A 112 5.94 8.09 9.75
N VAL A 113 4.77 7.53 9.47
CA VAL A 113 4.26 7.31 8.11
C VAL A 113 3.01 8.14 7.90
N SER A 114 3.00 8.94 6.85
CA SER A 114 1.87 9.79 6.46
C SER A 114 1.46 9.52 5.02
N CYS A 115 0.15 9.53 4.77
CA CYS A 115 -0.39 9.54 3.41
C CYS A 115 -0.28 10.95 2.81
N LEU A 116 0.04 11.03 1.52
CA LEU A 116 0.11 12.28 0.78
C LEU A 116 -1.03 12.33 -0.23
N ASP A 117 -2.27 12.40 0.27
CA ASP A 117 -3.48 12.35 -0.55
C ASP A 117 -3.59 13.55 -1.53
N ASP A 118 -3.00 14.70 -1.17
CA ASP A 118 -3.03 15.94 -1.97
C ASP A 118 -1.81 16.12 -2.89
N VAL A 119 -0.92 15.10 -2.98
CA VAL A 119 0.32 15.20 -3.76
C VAL A 119 0.24 14.35 -5.01
N ASN A 120 0.45 14.97 -6.17
CA ASN A 120 0.60 14.28 -7.44
C ASN A 120 2.09 14.07 -7.78
N VAL A 121 2.50 12.83 -7.97
CA VAL A 121 3.87 12.49 -8.40
C VAL A 121 3.87 12.13 -9.88
N ALA A 122 4.47 12.97 -10.71
CA ALA A 122 4.65 12.71 -12.12
C ALA A 122 6.04 12.10 -12.39
N ILE A 123 6.06 10.86 -12.83
CA ILE A 123 7.29 10.16 -13.22
C ILE A 123 7.50 10.34 -14.72
N THR A 124 8.42 11.20 -15.10
CA THR A 124 8.80 11.43 -16.50
C THR A 124 10.13 10.77 -16.82
N GLN A 125 10.15 9.96 -17.87
CA GLN A 125 11.41 9.41 -18.40
C GLN A 125 12.20 10.53 -19.08
N ARG A 126 13.47 10.70 -18.73
CA ARG A 126 14.35 11.61 -19.48
C ARG A 126 14.56 11.08 -20.89
N PRO A 127 14.21 11.84 -21.95
CA PRO A 127 14.58 11.46 -23.31
C PRO A 127 16.12 11.52 -23.43
N GLY A 128 16.73 10.39 -23.80
CA GLY A 128 18.15 10.36 -24.14
C GLY A 128 19.15 10.01 -23.03
N ALA A 129 18.75 9.33 -21.96
CA ALA A 129 19.73 8.75 -21.04
C ALA A 129 20.61 7.73 -21.77
N LYS A 130 21.84 8.17 -22.16
CA LYS A 130 22.87 7.29 -22.71
C LYS A 130 23.16 6.17 -21.70
N LYS A 131 23.15 4.94 -22.20
CA LYS A 131 23.59 3.72 -21.51
C LYS A 131 24.94 4.00 -20.82
N PRO A 132 25.12 3.69 -19.53
CA PRO A 132 26.47 3.69 -18.96
C PRO A 132 27.34 2.74 -19.78
N ALA A 133 28.50 3.22 -20.23
CA ALA A 133 29.49 2.42 -20.96
C ALA A 133 29.85 1.21 -20.09
N ALA A 134 29.75 0.03 -20.65
CA ALA A 134 30.24 -1.19 -20.04
C ALA A 134 31.76 -1.03 -19.84
N ALA A 135 32.22 -1.18 -18.60
CA ALA A 135 33.65 -1.29 -18.31
C ALA A 135 34.17 -2.57 -19.02
N GLU A 136 35.03 -2.34 -19.99
CA GLU A 136 35.77 -3.44 -20.64
C GLU A 136 36.89 -3.90 -19.70
N GLY A 137 37.04 -5.21 -19.54
CA GLY A 137 38.27 -5.76 -18.98
C GLY A 137 38.10 -6.94 -18.03
N GLY A 138 38.00 -8.17 -18.60
CA GLY A 138 38.25 -9.41 -17.87
C GLY A 138 38.24 -10.60 -18.82
N PRO A 139 39.20 -11.54 -18.71
CA PRO A 139 39.56 -12.48 -19.77
C PRO A 139 38.49 -13.57 -20.00
N ALA A 140 38.39 -13.98 -21.25
CA ALA A 140 37.52 -15.00 -21.77
C ALA A 140 37.82 -16.38 -21.13
N VAL A 141 36.81 -17.03 -20.58
CA VAL A 141 36.77 -18.47 -20.37
C VAL A 141 35.63 -19.04 -21.24
N THR A 142 36.05 -19.74 -22.29
CA THR A 142 35.18 -20.49 -23.17
C THR A 142 34.63 -21.73 -22.50
N LYS A 143 33.30 -21.89 -22.40
CA LYS A 143 32.62 -23.20 -22.41
C LYS A 143 31.18 -23.08 -22.92
N ALA A 144 30.98 -23.78 -24.02
CA ALA A 144 29.79 -24.44 -24.58
C ALA A 144 28.37 -23.98 -24.21
N GLY A 145 27.70 -23.39 -25.18
CA GLY A 145 26.40 -23.83 -25.66
C GLY A 145 25.21 -23.75 -24.72
N LYS A 146 24.57 -22.54 -24.59
CA LYS A 146 23.10 -22.43 -24.52
C LYS A 146 22.68 -21.12 -25.18
N LYS A 147 21.79 -21.20 -26.16
CA LYS A 147 21.22 -20.06 -26.90
C LYS A 147 20.63 -19.08 -25.89
N SER A 148 21.17 -17.87 -25.82
CA SER A 148 20.57 -16.74 -25.11
C SER A 148 19.29 -16.35 -25.85
N PRO A 149 18.16 -16.09 -25.15
CA PRO A 149 17.00 -15.48 -25.79
C PRO A 149 17.37 -14.07 -26.25
N ALA A 150 16.87 -13.72 -27.43
CA ALA A 150 17.12 -12.46 -28.13
C ALA A 150 16.95 -11.26 -27.17
N ALA A 151 17.81 -10.26 -27.33
CA ALA A 151 17.78 -9.00 -26.62
C ALA A 151 16.40 -8.32 -26.75
N GLY A 152 15.53 -8.56 -25.76
CA GLY A 152 14.21 -7.96 -25.67
C GLY A 152 14.36 -6.45 -25.56
N LYS A 153 13.63 -5.71 -26.37
CA LYS A 153 13.40 -4.26 -26.24
C LYS A 153 13.13 -4.00 -24.75
N ARG A 154 13.90 -3.14 -24.11
CA ARG A 154 13.61 -2.69 -22.75
C ARG A 154 12.26 -1.99 -22.81
N GLN A 155 11.23 -2.66 -22.34
CA GLN A 155 9.92 -2.07 -22.14
C GLN A 155 10.05 -1.01 -21.07
N GLY A 156 9.45 0.17 -21.30
CA GLY A 156 9.31 1.21 -20.29
C GLY A 156 8.60 0.65 -19.04
N ILE A 157 8.63 1.37 -17.94
CA ILE A 157 7.94 0.98 -16.70
C ILE A 157 6.45 0.86 -17.03
N PRO A 158 5.86 -0.34 -17.00
CA PRO A 158 4.49 -0.53 -17.45
C PRO A 158 3.46 0.04 -16.47
N ALA A 159 3.79 0.08 -15.19
CA ALA A 159 2.98 0.65 -14.12
C ALA A 159 3.85 0.96 -12.90
N VAL A 160 3.47 2.00 -12.16
CA VAL A 160 3.99 2.29 -10.82
C VAL A 160 2.88 1.92 -9.85
N THR A 161 3.13 0.98 -8.97
CA THR A 161 2.13 0.48 -8.01
C THR A 161 2.22 1.18 -6.67
N GLU A 162 3.36 1.81 -6.37
CA GLU A 162 3.58 2.51 -5.11
C GLU A 162 4.68 3.57 -5.27
N VAL A 163 4.52 4.71 -4.59
CA VAL A 163 5.53 5.77 -4.49
C VAL A 163 5.80 6.06 -3.04
N LEU A 164 7.04 5.82 -2.61
CA LEU A 164 7.50 6.07 -1.25
C LEU A 164 8.48 7.25 -1.24
N LEU A 165 8.14 8.29 -0.49
CA LEU A 165 8.99 9.45 -0.24
C LEU A 165 9.61 9.34 1.15
N LYS A 166 10.90 9.64 1.28
CA LYS A 166 11.63 9.60 2.55
C LYS A 166 12.24 10.98 2.84
N GLY A 167 12.11 11.42 4.08
CA GLY A 167 12.61 12.73 4.51
C GLY A 167 12.49 12.91 6.01
N THR A 168 12.57 14.14 6.49
CA THR A 168 12.35 14.52 7.89
C THR A 168 10.96 15.17 8.02
N CYS A 169 10.15 14.78 8.99
CA CYS A 169 8.85 15.41 9.24
C CYS A 169 9.02 16.71 10.03
N GLY A 170 8.00 17.57 9.98
CA GLY A 170 8.03 18.87 10.67
C GLY A 170 8.18 18.80 12.20
N ASN A 171 7.96 17.63 12.81
CA ASN A 171 8.18 17.41 14.25
C ASN A 171 9.63 17.00 14.59
N CYS A 172 10.43 16.68 13.57
CA CYS A 172 11.81 16.22 13.73
C CYS A 172 12.85 17.19 13.12
N GLU A 173 12.38 18.32 12.60
CA GLU A 173 13.23 19.37 12.01
C GLU A 173 13.94 20.20 13.06
#